data_168e0275ca8ff8895308b38d83139b4b
#
_entry.id   168e0275ca8ff8895308b38d83139b4b
#
_cell.length_a   1.000
_cell.length_b   1.000
_cell.length_c   1.000
_cell.angle_alpha   90.00
_cell.angle_beta   90.00
_cell.angle_gamma   90.00
#
_symmetry.space_group_name_H-M   'P 1'
#
loop_
_entity.id
_entity.type
_entity.pdbx_description
1 polymer ?
#
loop_
_entity_poly.entity_id
_entity_poly.type
_entity_poly.pdbx_seq_one_letter_code
_entity_poly.pdbx_strand_id
1 'polypeptide(L)'
;MLATTPIDSIPDEFHRLMNGRLFNLLSWDQLTEFWAKINRDAGWYLYAVGEELPLVAAESGQVEKFIVEMDMLLRRDHDESYCGIVYADNLDNPSLIKIYDPNNLGSSCGSSKNPPLPGWIMSRVAPTGLQQKHALPASRKRWWQNLFNQD
;
A
#
# COMPACT_ATOMS: atom_id res chain seq x y z
N MET A 1 -24.59 32.88 -2.49
CA MET A 1 -24.02 31.87 -1.66
C MET A 1 -23.76 30.57 -2.40
N LEU A 2 -22.61 30.06 -2.21
CA LEU A 2 -22.25 28.84 -2.93
C LEU A 2 -22.89 27.63 -2.29
N ALA A 3 -23.55 26.88 -3.10
CA ALA A 3 -24.00 25.57 -2.67
C ALA A 3 -22.77 24.69 -2.64
N THR A 4 -22.36 24.32 -1.45
CA THR A 4 -21.19 23.48 -1.34
C THR A 4 -21.65 22.05 -1.15
N THR A 5 -21.08 21.16 -1.95
CA THR A 5 -21.24 19.76 -1.69
C THR A 5 -20.51 19.45 -0.39
N PRO A 6 -21.14 18.72 0.51
CA PRO A 6 -20.45 18.35 1.74
C PRO A 6 -19.16 17.65 1.44
N ILE A 7 -18.12 17.96 2.18
CA ILE A 7 -16.81 17.37 1.97
C ILE A 7 -16.88 15.85 2.04
N ASP A 8 -17.74 15.32 2.90
CA ASP A 8 -17.86 13.89 3.11
C ASP A 8 -18.36 13.14 1.89
N SER A 9 -19.06 13.84 0.99
CA SER A 9 -19.63 13.19 -0.18
C SER A 9 -18.72 13.27 -1.39
N ILE A 10 -17.58 13.95 -1.28
CA ILE A 10 -16.62 14.10 -2.38
C ILE A 10 -15.38 13.29 -2.04
N PRO A 11 -15.07 12.24 -2.81
CA PRO A 11 -13.84 11.50 -2.56
C PRO A 11 -12.64 12.42 -2.72
N ASP A 12 -11.72 12.34 -1.79
CA ASP A 12 -10.47 13.08 -1.95
C ASP A 12 -9.58 12.36 -2.96
N GLU A 13 -8.44 12.97 -3.27
CA GLU A 13 -7.54 12.44 -4.28
C GLU A 13 -7.03 11.05 -3.92
N PHE A 14 -6.72 10.84 -2.64
CA PHE A 14 -6.24 9.54 -2.20
C PHE A 14 -7.31 8.47 -2.45
N HIS A 15 -8.55 8.72 -2.09
CA HIS A 15 -9.60 7.74 -2.28
C HIS A 15 -9.92 7.53 -3.74
N ARG A 16 -9.77 8.55 -4.59
CA ARG A 16 -9.92 8.36 -6.02
C ARG A 16 -8.89 7.40 -6.56
N LEU A 17 -7.64 7.54 -6.12
CA LEU A 17 -6.60 6.61 -6.54
C LEU A 17 -6.89 5.20 -6.03
N MET A 18 -7.33 5.09 -4.77
CA MET A 18 -7.63 3.79 -4.18
C MET A 18 -8.73 3.06 -4.93
N ASN A 19 -9.70 3.80 -5.44
CA ASN A 19 -10.86 3.22 -6.11
C ASN A 19 -10.73 3.22 -7.62
N GLY A 20 -9.62 3.69 -8.15
CA GLY A 20 -9.42 3.77 -9.58
C GLY A 20 -8.95 2.47 -10.18
N ARG A 21 -8.59 2.53 -11.45
CA ARG A 21 -8.09 1.35 -12.15
C ARG A 21 -6.70 1.00 -11.65
N LEU A 22 -6.50 -0.27 -11.36
CA LEU A 22 -5.22 -0.76 -10.87
C LEU A 22 -4.78 -1.94 -11.72
N PHE A 23 -3.46 -2.07 -11.87
CA PHE A 23 -2.83 -3.16 -12.61
C PHE A 23 -2.11 -4.07 -11.63
N ASN A 24 -2.31 -5.36 -11.79
CA ASN A 24 -1.74 -6.37 -10.90
C ASN A 24 -0.36 -6.77 -11.38
N LEU A 25 0.58 -6.84 -10.45
CA LEU A 25 1.92 -7.35 -10.71
C LEU A 25 1.88 -8.86 -10.51
N LEU A 26 1.90 -9.61 -11.61
CA LEU A 26 1.58 -11.03 -11.57
C LEU A 26 2.79 -11.90 -11.24
N SER A 27 3.97 -11.54 -11.71
CA SER A 27 5.14 -12.38 -11.48
C SER A 27 6.12 -11.69 -10.55
N TRP A 28 6.96 -12.50 -9.89
CA TRP A 28 8.01 -11.96 -9.03
C TRP A 28 9.04 -11.17 -9.84
N ASP A 29 9.31 -11.60 -11.06
CA ASP A 29 10.23 -10.86 -11.92
C ASP A 29 9.65 -9.51 -12.31
N GLN A 30 8.36 -9.47 -12.59
CA GLN A 30 7.69 -8.22 -12.89
C GLN A 30 7.75 -7.26 -11.69
N LEU A 31 7.59 -7.80 -10.50
CA LEU A 31 7.69 -6.99 -9.28
C LEU A 31 9.10 -6.42 -9.13
N THR A 32 10.11 -7.23 -9.36
CA THR A 32 11.50 -6.76 -9.29
C THR A 32 11.73 -5.59 -10.25
N GLU A 33 11.28 -5.73 -11.48
CA GLU A 33 11.44 -4.67 -12.47
C GLU A 33 10.63 -3.42 -12.09
N PHE A 34 9.45 -3.63 -11.54
CA PHE A 34 8.60 -2.54 -11.11
C PHE A 34 9.26 -1.72 -10.00
N TRP A 35 9.79 -2.41 -8.98
CA TRP A 35 10.48 -1.72 -7.89
C TRP A 35 11.62 -0.85 -8.43
N ALA A 36 12.34 -1.34 -9.42
CA ALA A 36 13.48 -0.64 -9.98
C ALA A 36 13.08 0.66 -10.68
N LYS A 37 11.85 0.76 -11.15
CA LYS A 37 11.36 1.95 -11.84
C LYS A 37 10.88 3.03 -10.91
N ILE A 38 10.67 2.72 -9.65
CA ILE A 38 10.09 3.68 -8.71
C ILE A 38 11.13 4.73 -8.34
N ASN A 39 10.76 5.98 -8.54
CA ASN A 39 11.60 7.09 -8.11
C ASN A 39 11.46 7.24 -6.61
N ARG A 40 12.54 6.96 -5.86
CA ARG A 40 12.51 7.02 -4.40
C ARG A 40 12.29 8.42 -3.88
N ASP A 41 12.58 9.41 -4.70
CA ASP A 41 12.52 10.82 -4.32
C ASP A 41 11.24 11.51 -4.77
N ALA A 42 10.22 10.76 -5.13
CA ALA A 42 9.02 11.36 -5.73
C ALA A 42 8.01 11.85 -4.72
N GLY A 43 8.34 11.81 -3.42
CA GLY A 43 7.40 12.28 -2.41
C GLY A 43 6.41 11.19 -1.99
N TRP A 44 6.90 10.00 -1.73
CA TRP A 44 6.07 8.88 -1.36
C TRP A 44 5.67 8.92 0.10
N TYR A 45 4.36 8.79 0.36
CA TYR A 45 3.85 8.53 1.69
C TYR A 45 3.77 7.03 1.89
N LEU A 46 4.32 6.54 2.98
CA LEU A 46 4.32 5.12 3.30
C LEU A 46 3.31 4.90 4.43
N TYR A 47 2.31 4.08 4.16
CA TYR A 47 1.18 3.92 5.07
C TYR A 47 0.95 2.44 5.37
N ALA A 48 0.97 2.09 6.64
CA ALA A 48 0.52 0.78 7.10
C ALA A 48 -0.94 0.92 7.49
N VAL A 49 -1.82 0.24 6.77
CA VAL A 49 -3.27 0.40 6.97
C VAL A 49 -3.62 -0.09 8.37
N GLY A 50 -4.30 0.75 9.12
CA GLY A 50 -4.61 0.45 10.51
C GLY A 50 -3.71 1.16 11.49
N GLU A 51 -2.61 1.73 11.04
CA GLU A 51 -1.71 2.51 11.87
C GLU A 51 -1.95 4.00 11.61
N GLU A 52 -1.16 4.84 12.25
CA GLU A 52 -1.31 6.28 12.08
C GLU A 52 -1.04 6.69 10.64
N LEU A 53 -1.83 7.65 10.17
CA LEU A 53 -1.62 8.21 8.85
C LEU A 53 -0.29 8.96 8.80
N PRO A 54 0.49 8.76 7.73
CA PRO A 54 1.72 9.54 7.58
C PRO A 54 1.37 11.00 7.31
N LEU A 55 2.03 11.90 8.00
CA LEU A 55 1.79 13.32 7.86
C LEU A 55 2.74 13.95 6.85
N VAL A 56 3.86 13.31 6.58
CA VAL A 56 4.86 13.82 5.64
C VAL A 56 5.32 12.69 4.75
N ALA A 57 5.78 13.07 3.56
CA ALA A 57 6.34 12.10 2.65
C ALA A 57 7.65 11.55 3.21
N ALA A 58 7.94 10.30 2.91
CA ALA A 58 9.16 9.66 3.35
C ALA A 58 10.34 10.15 2.53
N GLU A 59 11.51 10.15 3.14
CA GLU A 59 12.73 10.46 2.43
C GLU A 59 13.14 9.27 1.54
N SER A 60 13.99 9.55 0.56
CA SER A 60 14.36 8.53 -0.42
C SER A 60 14.97 7.28 0.25
N GLY A 61 15.78 7.47 1.28
CA GLY A 61 16.36 6.35 2.00
C GLY A 61 15.32 5.49 2.70
N GLN A 62 14.26 6.13 3.22
CA GLN A 62 13.18 5.39 3.84
C GLN A 62 12.37 4.62 2.80
N VAL A 63 12.14 5.20 1.64
CA VAL A 63 11.44 4.53 0.56
C VAL A 63 12.23 3.32 0.08
N GLU A 64 13.54 3.49 -0.07
CA GLU A 64 14.40 2.37 -0.48
C GLU A 64 14.35 1.24 0.53
N LYS A 65 14.45 1.57 1.82
CA LYS A 65 14.40 0.55 2.85
C LYS A 65 13.06 -0.15 2.88
N PHE A 66 11.97 0.62 2.74
CA PHE A 66 10.64 0.04 2.71
C PHE A 66 10.52 -0.97 1.57
N ILE A 67 10.97 -0.59 0.37
CA ILE A 67 10.88 -1.47 -0.79
C ILE A 67 11.67 -2.76 -0.58
N VAL A 68 12.91 -2.64 -0.09
CA VAL A 68 13.74 -3.81 0.13
C VAL A 68 13.11 -4.75 1.16
N GLU A 69 12.70 -4.18 2.30
CA GLU A 69 12.13 -5.00 3.36
C GLU A 69 10.77 -5.58 2.97
N MET A 70 9.97 -4.81 2.24
CA MET A 70 8.69 -5.29 1.77
C MET A 70 8.86 -6.44 0.79
N ASP A 71 9.79 -6.29 -0.15
CA ASP A 71 10.05 -7.36 -1.11
C ASP A 71 10.44 -8.65 -0.40
N MET A 72 11.30 -8.55 0.61
CA MET A 72 11.72 -9.71 1.38
C MET A 72 10.55 -10.34 2.13
N LEU A 73 9.70 -9.51 2.72
CA LEU A 73 8.54 -10.01 3.46
C LEU A 73 7.57 -10.73 2.54
N LEU A 74 7.29 -10.14 1.39
CA LEU A 74 6.33 -10.74 0.47
C LEU A 74 6.83 -12.08 -0.05
N ARG A 75 8.09 -12.16 -0.45
CA ARG A 75 8.64 -13.41 -0.97
C ARG A 75 8.76 -14.48 0.09
N ARG A 76 9.02 -14.06 1.33
CA ARG A 76 9.13 -15.01 2.44
C ARG A 76 7.77 -15.60 2.81
N ASP A 77 6.74 -14.75 2.85
CA ASP A 77 5.46 -15.14 3.43
C ASP A 77 4.39 -15.51 2.41
N HIS A 78 4.58 -15.13 1.15
CA HIS A 78 3.64 -15.50 0.09
C HIS A 78 4.18 -16.72 -0.64
N ASP A 79 3.77 -17.88 -0.18
CA ASP A 79 4.30 -19.17 -0.65
C ASP A 79 3.64 -19.57 -1.97
N GLU A 80 3.88 -18.79 -3.01
CA GLU A 80 3.35 -19.02 -4.32
C GLU A 80 4.41 -18.74 -5.37
N SER A 81 4.28 -19.35 -6.54
CA SER A 81 5.21 -19.11 -7.63
C SER A 81 4.94 -17.79 -8.35
N TYR A 82 3.86 -17.11 -8.01
CA TYR A 82 3.49 -15.83 -8.60
C TYR A 82 3.31 -14.81 -7.50
N CYS A 83 3.37 -13.53 -7.88
CA CYS A 83 3.12 -12.44 -6.92
C CYS A 83 1.62 -12.21 -6.75
N GLY A 84 1.01 -11.41 -7.60
CA GLY A 84 -0.45 -11.23 -7.62
C GLY A 84 -1.03 -10.45 -6.46
N ILE A 85 -0.21 -9.90 -5.58
CA ILE A 85 -0.69 -9.20 -4.39
C ILE A 85 -0.22 -7.75 -4.32
N VAL A 86 0.38 -7.25 -5.39
CA VAL A 86 0.78 -5.85 -5.49
C VAL A 86 0.07 -5.25 -6.69
N TYR A 87 -0.55 -4.09 -6.47
CA TYR A 87 -1.32 -3.39 -7.51
C TYR A 87 -0.84 -1.96 -7.61
N ALA A 88 -0.79 -1.44 -8.82
CA ALA A 88 -0.37 -0.06 -9.05
C ALA A 88 -1.31 0.60 -10.05
N ASP A 89 -1.49 1.91 -9.91
CA ASP A 89 -2.34 2.66 -10.83
C ASP A 89 -1.67 2.84 -12.19
N ASN A 90 -0.36 2.74 -12.25
CA ASN A 90 0.39 2.84 -13.49
C ASN A 90 1.69 2.05 -13.29
N LEU A 91 2.03 1.20 -14.24
CA LEU A 91 3.20 0.34 -14.08
C LEU A 91 4.51 1.06 -14.39
N ASP A 92 4.45 2.13 -15.15
CA ASP A 92 5.68 2.86 -15.52
C ASP A 92 5.92 4.09 -14.65
N ASN A 93 4.85 4.72 -14.19
CA ASN A 93 4.96 5.92 -13.36
C ASN A 93 3.86 5.90 -12.30
N PRO A 94 4.00 5.05 -11.30
CA PRO A 94 2.92 4.87 -10.32
C PRO A 94 2.76 6.08 -9.40
N SER A 95 1.53 6.34 -9.03
CA SER A 95 1.18 7.31 -7.99
C SER A 95 0.59 6.63 -6.77
N LEU A 96 0.10 5.41 -6.94
CA LEU A 96 -0.48 4.63 -5.85
C LEU A 96 -0.12 3.17 -6.03
N ILE A 97 0.35 2.56 -4.95
CA ILE A 97 0.67 1.14 -4.94
C ILE A 97 0.00 0.52 -3.72
N LYS A 98 -0.82 -0.50 -3.96
CA LYS A 98 -1.45 -1.27 -2.89
C LYS A 98 -0.70 -2.58 -2.73
N ILE A 99 -0.35 -2.90 -1.51
CA ILE A 99 0.38 -4.13 -1.20
C ILE A 99 -0.44 -4.92 -0.20
N TYR A 100 -0.87 -6.11 -0.60
CA TYR A 100 -1.67 -6.96 0.27
C TYR A 100 -0.78 -7.86 1.11
N ASP A 101 -1.17 -8.02 2.37
CA ASP A 101 -0.42 -8.89 3.29
C ASP A 101 -0.71 -10.34 2.93
N PRO A 102 0.32 -11.14 2.62
CA PRO A 102 0.09 -12.54 2.26
C PRO A 102 -0.61 -13.34 3.36
N ASN A 103 -0.52 -12.88 4.60
CA ASN A 103 -1.17 -13.56 5.70
C ASN A 103 -2.60 -13.05 5.94
N ASN A 104 -3.09 -12.12 5.12
CA ASN A 104 -4.41 -11.57 5.30
C ASN A 104 -5.03 -11.24 3.95
N LEU A 105 -5.16 -12.26 3.11
CA LEU A 105 -5.75 -12.08 1.78
C LEU A 105 -7.27 -12.20 1.79
N GLY A 106 -7.84 -12.31 2.97
CA GLY A 106 -9.27 -12.43 3.10
C GLY A 106 -9.73 -13.86 2.93
N SER A 107 -11.02 -14.05 3.09
CA SER A 107 -11.60 -15.37 2.98
C SER A 107 -11.69 -15.76 1.52
N SER A 108 -11.29 -16.96 1.21
CA SER A 108 -11.46 -17.49 -0.13
C SER A 108 -12.88 -17.92 -0.40
N CYS A 109 -13.75 -17.82 0.59
CA CYS A 109 -15.11 -18.26 0.46
C CYS A 109 -15.97 -17.26 -0.26
N GLY A 110 -15.42 -16.57 -1.13
CA GLY A 110 -16.18 -15.89 -2.11
C GLY A 110 -17.01 -14.75 -1.68
N SER A 111 -17.87 -14.30 -2.01
CA SER A 111 -18.86 -13.31 -1.80
C SER A 111 -18.57 -12.40 -0.67
N SER A 112 -17.48 -11.82 -0.67
CA SER A 112 -17.20 -10.91 0.37
C SER A 112 -17.82 -9.56 0.03
N LYS A 113 -18.76 -9.15 0.81
CA LYS A 113 -19.25 -7.79 0.76
C LYS A 113 -18.19 -6.83 1.26
N ASN A 114 -17.21 -7.36 1.96
CA ASN A 114 -16.13 -6.57 2.53
C ASN A 114 -14.81 -7.17 2.08
N PRO A 115 -14.33 -6.77 0.90
CA PRO A 115 -13.03 -7.26 0.45
C PRO A 115 -11.94 -6.83 1.42
N PRO A 116 -10.86 -7.61 1.53
CA PRO A 116 -9.80 -7.24 2.45
C PRO A 116 -9.17 -5.93 2.04
N LEU A 117 -8.71 -5.19 3.05
CA LEU A 117 -7.93 -3.99 2.81
C LEU A 117 -6.47 -4.38 2.58
N PRO A 118 -5.75 -3.60 1.79
CA PRO A 118 -4.31 -3.84 1.68
C PRO A 118 -3.63 -3.67 3.04
N GLY A 119 -2.49 -4.32 3.19
CA GLY A 119 -1.70 -4.16 4.39
C GLY A 119 -0.91 -2.87 4.40
N TRP A 120 -0.38 -2.49 3.24
CA TRP A 120 0.45 -1.30 3.11
C TRP A 120 0.15 -0.57 1.82
N ILE A 121 0.37 0.73 1.84
CA ILE A 121 0.14 1.57 0.67
C ILE A 121 1.31 2.52 0.50
N MET A 122 1.77 2.67 -0.74
CA MET A 122 2.66 3.75 -1.13
C MET A 122 1.85 4.72 -1.96
N SER A 123 1.85 5.99 -1.60
CA SER A 123 1.06 6.98 -2.31
C SER A 123 1.83 8.27 -2.46
N ARG A 124 1.75 8.88 -3.63
CA ARG A 124 2.32 10.21 -3.85
C ARG A 124 1.37 11.31 -3.40
N VAL A 125 0.18 10.92 -3.01
CA VAL A 125 -0.83 11.83 -2.45
C VAL A 125 -0.98 11.49 -0.98
N ALA A 126 -1.10 12.49 -0.13
CA ALA A 126 -1.23 12.26 1.31
C ALA A 126 -2.43 11.36 1.59
N PRO A 127 -2.20 10.21 2.24
CA PRO A 127 -3.31 9.31 2.55
C PRO A 127 -4.28 9.92 3.54
N THR A 128 -5.54 9.53 3.39
CA THR A 128 -6.58 9.87 4.35
C THR A 128 -7.12 8.58 4.93
N GLY A 129 -7.92 8.67 5.98
CA GLY A 129 -8.34 7.49 6.71
C GLY A 129 -9.14 6.52 5.88
N LEU A 130 -8.78 5.26 5.97
CA LEU A 130 -9.59 4.17 5.46
C LEU A 130 -10.35 3.58 6.63
N GLN A 131 -11.57 3.12 6.36
CA GLN A 131 -12.33 2.45 7.40
C GLN A 131 -11.67 1.12 7.68
N GLN A 132 -11.01 1.04 8.80
CA GLN A 132 -10.25 -0.13 9.17
C GLN A 132 -10.83 -0.74 10.43
N LYS A 133 -11.27 -1.96 10.33
CA LYS A 133 -11.86 -2.65 11.47
C LYS A 133 -10.88 -3.61 12.13
N HIS A 134 -9.75 -3.83 11.53
CA HIS A 134 -8.78 -4.80 12.05
C HIS A 134 -7.45 -4.13 12.27
N ALA A 135 -6.92 -4.30 13.46
CA ALA A 135 -5.57 -3.87 13.73
C ALA A 135 -4.58 -4.81 13.05
N LEU A 136 -3.40 -4.33 12.78
CA LEU A 136 -2.34 -5.19 12.27
C LEU A 136 -2.04 -6.29 13.29
N PRO A 137 -1.76 -7.52 12.82
CA PRO A 137 -1.23 -8.53 13.73
C PRO A 137 0.03 -8.04 14.42
N ALA A 138 0.28 -8.53 15.62
CA ALA A 138 1.39 -8.05 16.42
C ALA A 138 2.73 -8.15 15.70
N SER A 139 2.95 -9.23 14.94
CA SER A 139 4.19 -9.40 14.20
C SER A 139 4.38 -8.34 13.12
N ARG A 140 3.30 -8.00 12.43
CA ARG A 140 3.36 -6.97 11.39
C ARG A 140 3.53 -5.58 12.00
N LYS A 141 2.86 -5.35 13.13
CA LYS A 141 3.01 -4.08 13.82
C LYS A 141 4.44 -3.88 14.29
N ARG A 142 5.06 -4.91 14.85
CA ARG A 142 6.47 -4.84 15.26
C ARG A 142 7.37 -4.60 14.04
N TRP A 143 7.13 -5.32 12.96
CA TRP A 143 7.90 -5.16 11.74
C TRP A 143 7.82 -3.72 11.25
N TRP A 144 6.62 -3.16 11.22
CA TRP A 144 6.41 -1.79 10.76
C TRP A 144 7.10 -0.79 11.68
N GLN A 145 6.94 -0.95 12.99
CA GLN A 145 7.52 -0.03 13.95
C GLN A 145 9.05 -0.07 13.92
N ASN A 146 9.63 -1.23 13.65
CA ASN A 146 11.08 -1.38 13.64
C ASN A 146 11.70 -0.95 12.31
N LEU A 147 10.89 -0.78 11.29
CA LEU A 147 11.41 -0.55 9.95
C LEU A 147 12.25 0.73 9.87
N PHE A 148 11.84 1.77 10.55
CA PHE A 148 12.52 3.06 10.49
C PHE A 148 13.17 3.45 11.82
N ASN A 149 13.18 2.56 12.80
CA ASN A 149 13.73 2.85 14.12
C ASN A 149 15.12 2.30 14.31
N GLN A 150 15.83 2.05 13.25
CA GLN A 150 17.18 1.53 13.33
C GLN A 150 18.16 2.64 13.09
N ASP A 151 19.05 2.77 13.99
CA ASP A 151 20.13 3.73 13.87
C ASP A 151 21.41 3.08 13.42
#